data_6296d08e7700a81765f147bfc6cd7cdd
#
_entry.id   6296d08e7700a81765f147bfc6cd7cdd
#
_cell.length_a   1.000
_cell.length_b   1.000
_cell.length_c   1.000
_cell.angle_alpha   90.00
_cell.angle_beta   90.00
_cell.angle_gamma   90.00
#
_symmetry.space_group_name_H-M   'P 1'
#
loop_
_entity.id
_entity.type
_entity.pdbx_description
1 polymer ?
#
loop_
_entity_poly.entity_id
_entity_poly.type
_entity_poly.pdbx_seq_one_letter_code
_entity_poly.pdbx_strand_id
1 'polypeptide(L)'
;MIDCDRPGGMLAGAGWFWLVMSAFTDLEIEYMAGQRLGRIATVGADGQPHVVPTSFRYNAEHDAIDVGGLRMSQTKKTRDVERTGRASIVVDDVLPPWQPRMIEVRGIAEVVAAGGKATFGDNFEETVVRIRPARIIAFGIDPGESMNARSVG
;
A
#
# COMPACT_ATOMS: atom_id res chain seq x y z
N MET A 1 -66.51 2.83 -13.12
CA MET A 1 -65.92 1.82 -12.25
C MET A 1 -64.59 1.41 -12.84
N ILE A 2 -63.54 2.13 -12.47
CA ILE A 2 -62.20 1.90 -12.96
C ILE A 2 -61.30 1.78 -11.76
N ASP A 3 -60.85 0.58 -11.59
CA ASP A 3 -59.88 0.21 -10.59
C ASP A 3 -58.48 0.64 -11.08
N CYS A 4 -57.85 1.54 -10.35
CA CYS A 4 -56.48 1.96 -10.58
C CYS A 4 -55.62 1.57 -9.40
N ASP A 5 -55.41 0.30 -9.32
CA ASP A 5 -54.39 -0.24 -8.42
C ASP A 5 -53.08 -0.33 -9.15
N ARG A 6 -52.16 0.59 -8.84
CA ARG A 6 -50.74 0.49 -9.16
C ARG A 6 -49.95 0.38 -7.88
N PRO A 7 -49.37 -0.74 -7.62
CA PRO A 7 -48.32 -0.79 -6.63
C PRO A 7 -47.10 -0.06 -7.21
N GLY A 8 -46.78 1.04 -6.57
CA GLY A 8 -45.54 1.74 -6.83
C GLY A 8 -44.36 0.82 -6.66
N GLY A 9 -43.65 0.57 -7.75
CA GLY A 9 -42.38 -0.11 -7.74
C GLY A 9 -41.41 0.72 -6.90
N MET A 10 -41.04 0.19 -5.77
CA MET A 10 -39.97 0.69 -4.99
C MET A 10 -38.70 0.46 -5.80
N LEU A 11 -38.18 1.52 -6.39
CA LEU A 11 -36.82 1.54 -6.89
C LEU A 11 -35.92 1.39 -5.66
N ALA A 12 -35.45 0.17 -5.48
CA ALA A 12 -34.36 -0.11 -4.56
C ALA A 12 -33.25 0.89 -4.85
N GLY A 13 -32.85 1.62 -3.82
CA GLY A 13 -31.88 2.65 -3.92
C GLY A 13 -30.64 2.16 -4.65
N ALA A 14 -30.27 2.88 -5.68
CA ALA A 14 -28.94 2.79 -6.25
C ALA A 14 -27.99 3.13 -5.10
N GLY A 15 -27.42 2.10 -4.50
CA GLY A 15 -26.30 2.27 -3.60
C GLY A 15 -25.25 3.03 -4.39
N TRP A 16 -24.98 4.24 -3.95
CA TRP A 16 -23.88 5.01 -4.48
C TRP A 16 -22.61 4.29 -4.05
N PHE A 17 -22.21 3.31 -4.85
CA PHE A 17 -20.86 2.78 -4.77
C PHE A 17 -19.95 3.91 -5.23
N TRP A 18 -19.46 4.67 -4.27
CA TRP A 18 -18.28 5.46 -4.52
C TRP A 18 -17.17 4.46 -4.85
N LEU A 19 -16.92 4.29 -6.12
CA LEU A 19 -15.71 3.63 -6.57
C LEU A 19 -14.58 4.55 -6.15
N VAL A 20 -14.06 4.32 -4.94
CA VAL A 20 -12.80 4.93 -4.53
C VAL A 20 -11.75 4.30 -5.45
N MET A 21 -11.33 5.03 -6.46
CA MET A 21 -10.26 4.58 -7.33
C MET A 21 -8.98 4.50 -6.51
N SER A 22 -8.31 3.35 -6.59
CA SER A 22 -6.99 3.16 -5.98
C SER A 22 -6.01 4.19 -6.54
N ALA A 23 -5.11 4.67 -5.68
CA ALA A 23 -3.95 5.45 -6.11
C ALA A 23 -2.97 4.63 -6.96
N PHE A 24 -3.03 3.30 -6.83
CA PHE A 24 -2.23 2.34 -7.58
C PHE A 24 -2.96 1.87 -8.83
N THR A 25 -2.23 1.64 -9.91
CA THR A 25 -2.77 0.97 -11.09
C THR A 25 -2.89 -0.54 -10.83
N ASP A 26 -3.73 -1.22 -11.61
CA ASP A 26 -3.89 -2.68 -11.51
C ASP A 26 -2.56 -3.40 -11.78
N LEU A 27 -1.76 -2.92 -12.73
CA LEU A 27 -0.43 -3.47 -13.03
C LEU A 27 0.54 -3.30 -11.87
N GLU A 28 0.50 -2.19 -11.16
CA GLU A 28 1.32 -1.95 -9.97
C GLU A 28 0.93 -2.87 -8.81
N ILE A 29 -0.36 -3.06 -8.59
CA ILE A 29 -0.88 -3.98 -7.57
C ILE A 29 -0.45 -5.41 -7.89
N GLU A 30 -0.61 -5.85 -9.14
CA GLU A 30 -0.19 -7.16 -9.61
C GLU A 30 1.33 -7.35 -9.46
N TYR A 31 2.12 -6.35 -9.85
CA TYR A 31 3.56 -6.36 -9.68
C TYR A 31 3.98 -6.55 -8.23
N MET A 32 3.41 -5.76 -7.32
CA MET A 32 3.69 -5.86 -5.89
C MET A 32 3.29 -7.22 -5.31
N ALA A 33 2.18 -7.81 -5.77
CA ALA A 33 1.72 -9.11 -5.33
C ALA A 33 2.71 -10.25 -5.69
N GLY A 34 3.48 -10.09 -6.76
CA GLY A 34 4.51 -11.03 -7.19
C GLY A 34 5.85 -10.88 -6.46
N GLN A 35 6.02 -9.85 -5.65
CA GLN A 35 7.29 -9.57 -4.95
C GLN A 35 7.22 -9.99 -3.48
N ARG A 36 8.34 -10.47 -2.95
CA ARG A 36 8.42 -10.96 -1.56
C ARG A 36 8.90 -9.89 -0.58
N LEU A 37 9.82 -9.07 -1.01
CA LEU A 37 10.48 -8.06 -0.18
C LEU A 37 10.38 -6.68 -0.81
N GLY A 38 10.18 -5.69 0.04
CA GLY A 38 10.44 -4.29 -0.25
C GLY A 38 11.61 -3.79 0.59
N ARG A 39 12.04 -2.56 0.33
CA ARG A 39 13.04 -1.85 1.14
C ARG A 39 12.38 -0.62 1.69
N ILE A 40 12.15 -0.62 3.01
CA ILE A 40 11.57 0.53 3.69
C ILE A 40 12.67 1.47 4.13
N ALA A 41 12.45 2.75 3.89
CA ALA A 41 13.30 3.84 4.36
C ALA A 41 12.56 4.69 5.38
N THR A 42 13.24 4.98 6.48
CA THR A 42 12.78 5.88 7.54
C THR A 42 13.92 6.83 7.92
N VAL A 43 13.62 7.85 8.70
CA VAL A 43 14.61 8.83 9.13
C VAL A 43 14.75 8.80 10.65
N GLY A 44 15.97 8.59 11.13
CA GLY A 44 16.31 8.55 12.54
C GLY A 44 16.23 9.93 13.22
N ALA A 45 16.28 9.94 14.55
CA ALA A 45 16.22 11.14 15.37
C ALA A 45 17.36 12.13 15.07
N ASP A 46 18.50 11.63 14.59
CA ASP A 46 19.67 12.40 14.16
C ASP A 46 19.60 12.87 12.69
N GLY A 47 18.48 12.58 11.98
CA GLY A 47 18.34 12.89 10.57
C GLY A 47 18.97 11.85 9.62
N GLN A 48 19.60 10.81 10.17
CA GLN A 48 20.21 9.76 9.35
C GLN A 48 19.14 8.87 8.69
N PRO A 49 19.14 8.74 7.34
CA PRO A 49 18.31 7.77 6.67
C PRO A 49 18.66 6.33 7.08
N HIS A 50 17.61 5.54 7.27
CA HIS A 50 17.70 4.12 7.59
C HIS A 50 16.92 3.33 6.55
N VAL A 51 17.52 2.32 5.95
CA VAL A 51 16.89 1.47 4.94
C VAL A 51 17.16 0.00 5.23
N VAL A 52 16.11 -0.82 5.17
CA VAL A 52 16.21 -2.26 5.39
C VAL A 52 15.21 -3.01 4.51
N PRO A 53 15.53 -4.26 4.11
CA PRO A 53 14.54 -5.13 3.49
C PRO A 53 13.45 -5.50 4.51
N THR A 54 12.23 -5.67 4.02
CA THR A 54 11.08 -5.96 4.85
C THR A 54 10.00 -6.71 4.07
N SER A 55 9.20 -7.50 4.78
CA SER A 55 7.97 -8.05 4.25
C SER A 55 6.92 -6.95 4.10
N PHE A 56 6.19 -6.97 3.01
CA PHE A 56 5.14 -5.99 2.75
C PHE A 56 3.95 -6.64 2.04
N ARG A 57 2.80 -5.97 2.10
CA ARG A 57 1.60 -6.31 1.31
C ARG A 57 0.84 -5.04 0.96
N TYR A 58 0.27 -5.03 -0.23
CA TYR A 58 -0.75 -4.06 -0.57
C TYR A 58 -2.02 -4.37 0.22
N ASN A 59 -2.56 -3.36 0.86
CA ASN A 59 -3.81 -3.43 1.62
C ASN A 59 -4.90 -2.70 0.85
N ALA A 60 -5.81 -3.46 0.22
CA ALA A 60 -6.87 -2.91 -0.62
C ALA A 60 -7.93 -2.14 0.17
N GLU A 61 -8.18 -2.52 1.43
CA GLU A 61 -9.15 -1.85 2.29
C GLU A 61 -8.74 -0.40 2.60
N HIS A 62 -7.45 -0.18 2.76
CA HIS A 62 -6.89 1.14 3.12
C HIS A 62 -6.18 1.83 1.96
N ASP A 63 -6.08 1.18 0.80
CA ASP A 63 -5.29 1.65 -0.34
C ASP A 63 -3.88 2.08 0.07
N ALA A 64 -3.21 1.20 0.79
CA ALA A 64 -1.94 1.47 1.45
C ALA A 64 -1.00 0.27 1.38
N ILE A 65 0.25 0.47 1.76
CA ILE A 65 1.22 -0.60 1.92
C ILE A 65 1.38 -0.92 3.42
N ASP A 66 1.12 -2.15 3.80
CA ASP A 66 1.39 -2.66 5.13
C ASP A 66 2.75 -3.36 5.16
N VAL A 67 3.55 -3.03 6.15
CA VAL A 67 4.88 -3.58 6.40
C VAL A 67 4.85 -4.38 7.69
N GLY A 68 5.22 -5.65 7.61
CA GLY A 68 5.22 -6.57 8.74
C GLY A 68 6.59 -7.08 9.12
N GLY A 69 6.70 -7.65 10.31
CA GLY A 69 7.91 -8.26 10.81
C GLY A 69 7.66 -9.13 12.03
N LEU A 70 8.66 -9.96 12.38
CA LEU A 70 8.57 -10.89 13.51
C LEU A 70 8.58 -10.16 14.87
N ARG A 71 9.19 -8.99 14.93
CA ARG A 71 9.30 -8.14 16.13
C ARG A 71 9.09 -6.67 15.76
N MET A 72 8.04 -6.41 15.02
CA MET A 72 7.80 -5.12 14.40
C MET A 72 7.79 -3.96 15.40
N SER A 73 7.13 -4.15 16.55
CA SER A 73 7.03 -3.15 17.63
C SER A 73 8.37 -2.71 18.21
N GLN A 74 9.42 -3.53 18.05
CA GLN A 74 10.76 -3.28 18.62
C GLN A 74 11.76 -2.74 17.58
N THR A 75 11.34 -2.56 16.34
CA THR A 75 12.27 -2.17 15.28
C THR A 75 12.53 -0.66 15.25
N LYS A 76 13.72 -0.29 14.72
CA LYS A 76 14.06 1.12 14.50
C LYS A 76 13.07 1.81 13.56
N LYS A 77 12.65 1.13 12.48
CA LYS A 77 11.70 1.70 11.52
C LYS A 77 10.35 2.06 12.17
N THR A 78 9.88 1.24 13.12
CA THR A 78 8.68 1.53 13.88
C THR A 78 8.84 2.78 14.75
N ARG A 79 9.94 2.87 15.49
CA ARG A 79 10.25 4.07 16.30
C ARG A 79 10.39 5.33 15.45
N ASP A 80 11.04 5.21 14.30
CA ASP A 80 11.19 6.33 13.36
C ASP A 80 9.83 6.81 12.83
N VAL A 81 8.94 5.86 12.47
CA VAL A 81 7.57 6.18 12.02
C VAL A 81 6.75 6.84 13.13
N GLU A 82 6.81 6.33 14.35
CA GLU A 82 6.14 6.96 15.51
C GLU A 82 6.56 8.41 15.71
N ARG A 83 7.84 8.70 15.47
CA ARG A 83 8.39 10.04 15.64
C ARG A 83 8.11 10.97 14.46
N THR A 84 8.22 10.48 13.22
CA THR A 84 8.14 11.32 12.01
C THR A 84 6.80 11.28 11.31
N GLY A 85 6.04 10.20 11.45
CA GLY A 85 4.82 9.96 10.69
C GLY A 85 5.05 9.76 9.19
N ARG A 86 6.26 9.41 8.77
CA ARG A 86 6.66 9.28 7.35
C ARG A 86 7.53 8.06 7.11
N ALA A 87 7.35 7.47 5.93
CA ALA A 87 8.20 6.42 5.40
C ALA A 87 8.13 6.39 3.88
N SER A 88 9.13 5.76 3.29
CA SER A 88 9.13 5.38 1.88
C SER A 88 9.42 3.90 1.76
N ILE A 89 8.87 3.27 0.75
CA ILE A 89 9.19 1.89 0.41
C ILE A 89 9.44 1.77 -1.08
N VAL A 90 10.48 1.04 -1.46
CA VAL A 90 10.72 0.63 -2.83
C VAL A 90 10.60 -0.87 -2.94
N VAL A 91 9.94 -1.31 -4.00
CA VAL A 91 9.86 -2.71 -4.43
C VAL A 91 10.46 -2.78 -5.82
N ASP A 92 11.48 -3.60 -6.00
CA ASP A 92 12.23 -3.64 -7.25
C ASP A 92 12.70 -5.04 -7.59
N ASP A 93 12.88 -5.29 -8.87
CA ASP A 93 13.54 -6.47 -9.41
C ASP A 93 14.15 -6.18 -10.78
N VAL A 94 14.90 -7.12 -11.29
CA VAL A 94 15.48 -7.07 -12.63
C VAL A 94 15.17 -8.36 -13.34
N LEU A 95 14.41 -8.30 -14.43
CA LEU A 95 14.20 -9.44 -15.30
C LEU A 95 15.37 -9.63 -16.26
N PRO A 96 15.70 -10.89 -16.66
CA PRO A 96 16.71 -11.16 -17.66
C PRO A 96 16.34 -10.56 -19.03
N PRO A 97 17.31 -10.14 -19.86
CA PRO A 97 18.75 -9.99 -19.55
C PRO A 97 19.08 -8.76 -18.69
N TRP A 98 18.32 -7.69 -18.80
CA TRP A 98 18.47 -6.46 -18.03
C TRP A 98 17.21 -5.59 -18.19
N GLN A 99 16.16 -5.96 -17.49
CA GLN A 99 14.87 -5.26 -17.51
C GLN A 99 14.48 -4.85 -16.07
N PRO A 100 15.01 -3.73 -15.58
CA PRO A 100 14.69 -3.28 -14.23
C PRO A 100 13.25 -2.80 -14.13
N ARG A 101 12.62 -3.16 -13.02
CA ARG A 101 11.26 -2.71 -12.65
C ARG A 101 11.29 -2.22 -11.22
N MET A 102 10.52 -1.20 -10.93
CA MET A 102 10.37 -0.72 -9.55
C MET A 102 9.07 0.04 -9.34
N ILE A 103 8.63 0.07 -8.10
CA ILE A 103 7.68 1.03 -7.58
C ILE A 103 8.20 1.60 -6.27
N GLU A 104 8.25 2.93 -6.17
CA GLU A 104 8.54 3.65 -4.94
C GLU A 104 7.26 4.33 -4.44
N VAL A 105 6.94 4.12 -3.17
CA VAL A 105 5.80 4.73 -2.49
C VAL A 105 6.33 5.59 -1.34
N ARG A 106 6.14 6.89 -1.43
CA ARG A 106 6.44 7.85 -0.35
C ARG A 106 5.14 8.27 0.30
N GLY A 107 5.08 8.28 1.61
CA GLY A 107 3.82 8.67 2.22
C GLY A 107 3.83 8.94 3.70
N ILE A 108 2.64 9.21 4.19
CA ILE A 108 2.33 9.27 5.60
C ILE A 108 2.33 7.83 6.12
N ALA A 109 3.02 7.63 7.23
CA ALA A 109 3.13 6.32 7.84
C ALA A 109 2.65 6.35 9.29
N GLU A 110 1.97 5.28 9.67
CA GLU A 110 1.47 5.09 11.02
C GLU A 110 1.77 3.67 11.51
N VAL A 111 1.89 3.51 12.82
CA VAL A 111 2.00 2.22 13.48
C VAL A 111 0.60 1.75 13.85
N VAL A 112 0.20 0.59 13.34
CA VAL A 112 -1.11 -0.02 13.57
C VAL A 112 -0.94 -1.24 14.45
N ALA A 113 -1.73 -1.35 15.53
CA ALA A 113 -1.54 -2.36 16.56
C ALA A 113 -2.01 -3.78 16.17
N ALA A 114 -2.74 -3.92 15.06
CA ALA A 114 -3.34 -5.19 14.67
C ALA A 114 -3.29 -5.41 13.15
N GLY A 115 -3.39 -6.68 12.74
CA GLY A 115 -3.50 -7.09 11.35
C GLY A 115 -2.26 -7.81 10.81
N GLY A 116 -1.15 -7.80 11.52
CA GLY A 116 0.09 -8.42 11.05
C GLY A 116 -0.05 -9.93 10.82
N LYS A 117 -0.63 -10.66 11.76
CA LYS A 117 -0.83 -12.11 11.61
C LYS A 117 -1.79 -12.46 10.48
N ALA A 118 -2.89 -11.74 10.37
CA ALA A 118 -3.86 -11.97 9.30
C ALA A 118 -3.28 -11.71 7.91
N THR A 119 -2.35 -10.74 7.80
CA THR A 119 -1.74 -10.34 6.53
C THR A 119 -0.53 -11.18 6.15
N PHE A 120 0.32 -11.53 7.12
CA PHE A 120 1.64 -12.12 6.88
C PHE A 120 1.80 -13.56 7.41
N GLY A 121 0.91 -14.00 8.29
CA GLY A 121 0.94 -15.33 8.92
C GLY A 121 1.25 -15.30 10.41
N ASP A 122 1.01 -16.43 11.10
CA ASP A 122 1.02 -16.54 12.56
C ASP A 122 2.36 -16.24 13.22
N ASN A 123 3.46 -16.37 12.48
CA ASN A 123 4.80 -16.08 13.00
C ASN A 123 5.11 -14.58 13.06
N PHE A 124 4.27 -13.76 12.43
CA PHE A 124 4.44 -12.31 12.44
C PHE A 124 3.78 -11.69 13.67
N GLU A 125 4.32 -10.56 14.10
CA GLU A 125 3.69 -9.75 15.13
C GLU A 125 2.43 -9.05 14.58
N GLU A 126 1.47 -8.76 15.46
CA GLU A 126 0.24 -8.03 15.08
C GLU A 126 0.52 -6.61 14.61
N THR A 127 1.55 -5.98 15.17
CA THR A 127 1.94 -4.62 14.80
C THR A 127 2.41 -4.54 13.35
N VAL A 128 1.89 -3.58 12.61
CA VAL A 128 2.33 -3.24 11.25
C VAL A 128 2.64 -1.76 11.13
N VAL A 129 3.50 -1.40 10.19
CA VAL A 129 3.63 -0.02 9.72
C VAL A 129 2.81 0.10 8.44
N ARG A 130 1.88 1.05 8.41
CA ARG A 130 1.04 1.33 7.24
C ARG A 130 1.47 2.60 6.57
N ILE A 131 1.80 2.53 5.29
CA ILE A 131 2.22 3.66 4.46
C ILE A 131 1.09 4.02 3.52
N ARG A 132 0.49 5.20 3.69
CA ARG A 132 -0.50 5.76 2.79
C ARG A 132 0.22 6.59 1.74
N PRO A 133 0.01 6.32 0.44
CA PRO A 133 0.77 6.99 -0.60
C PRO A 133 0.45 8.48 -0.67
N ALA A 134 1.48 9.30 -0.73
CA ALA A 134 1.43 10.71 -1.10
C ALA A 134 2.07 10.95 -2.47
N ARG A 135 3.05 10.10 -2.83
CA ARG A 135 3.68 10.08 -4.13
C ARG A 135 4.05 8.66 -4.52
N ILE A 136 3.78 8.32 -5.76
CA ILE A 136 4.11 7.02 -6.35
C ILE A 136 4.99 7.27 -7.57
N ILE A 137 6.08 6.51 -7.69
CA ILE A 137 6.97 6.50 -8.85
C ILE A 137 7.12 5.05 -9.27
N ALA A 138 6.70 4.72 -10.48
CA ALA A 138 6.81 3.39 -11.08
C ALA A 138 7.66 3.44 -12.33
N PHE A 139 8.45 2.42 -12.56
CA PHE A 139 9.31 2.26 -13.72
C PHE A 139 9.31 0.80 -14.19
N GLY A 140 9.17 0.61 -15.49
CA GLY A 140 9.30 -0.71 -16.13
C GLY A 140 8.19 -1.72 -15.78
N ILE A 141 7.12 -1.30 -15.13
CA ILE A 141 5.98 -2.16 -14.75
C ILE A 141 4.95 -2.19 -15.89
N ASP A 142 4.57 -1.03 -16.39
CA ASP A 142 3.66 -0.91 -17.53
C ASP A 142 4.50 -0.91 -18.82
N PRO A 143 4.26 -1.86 -19.74
CA PRO A 143 4.98 -1.90 -21.02
C PRO A 143 4.74 -0.66 -21.89
N GLY A 144 3.63 0.05 -21.67
CA GLY A 144 3.26 1.27 -22.41
C GLY A 144 3.92 2.54 -21.87
N GLU A 145 4.51 2.50 -20.68
CA GLU A 145 5.08 3.66 -20.00
C GLU A 145 6.50 3.38 -19.50
N SER A 146 7.45 4.23 -19.85
CA SER A 146 8.83 4.11 -19.34
C SER A 146 8.94 4.49 -17.87
N MET A 147 8.22 5.51 -17.44
CA MET A 147 8.15 5.99 -16.06
C MET A 147 6.82 6.67 -15.80
N ASN A 148 6.24 6.38 -14.66
CA ASN A 148 5.04 7.06 -14.15
C ASN A 148 5.34 7.63 -12.77
N ALA A 149 5.28 8.94 -12.63
CA ALA A 149 5.48 9.62 -11.36
C ALA A 149 4.29 10.54 -11.09
N ARG A 150 3.60 10.35 -9.97
CA ARG A 150 2.40 11.09 -9.63
C ARG A 150 2.27 11.38 -8.14
N SER A 151 1.67 12.51 -7.83
CA SER A 151 1.21 12.82 -6.47
C SER A 151 -0.18 12.24 -6.25
N VAL A 152 -0.44 11.79 -5.04
CA VAL A 152 -1.73 11.29 -4.59
C VAL A 152 -2.34 12.36 -3.70
N GLY A 153 -3.43 12.92 -4.14
CA GLY A 153 -4.14 14.01 -3.45
C GLY A 153 -5.37 13.51 -2.73
#